data_8a3ca61ab2ceeea8ac407c5558c3e7b3
#
_entry.id   8a3ca61ab2ceeea8ac407c5558c3e7b3
#
_cell.length_a   1.000
_cell.length_b   1.000
_cell.length_c   1.000
_cell.angle_alpha   90.00
_cell.angle_beta   90.00
_cell.angle_gamma   90.00
#
_symmetry.space_group_name_H-M   'P 1'
#
loop_
_entity.id
_entity.type
_entity.pdbx_description
1 polymer ?
#
loop_
_entity_poly.entity_id
_entity_poly.type
_entity_poly.pdbx_seq_one_letter_code
_entity_poly.pdbx_strand_id
1 'polypeptide(L)'
;MKLLIVIDMQNDFIDGSLGTKEAVAIVPNVAKKIAKARAAGKTVIFTRDTHQSNYLKTREGMNLPVLHCVEGSDGWQISNKLEVGDSRIFNKPSFGSIELADYIATLSDLEEIELIGLCTGICVISNAFILKAKLPEVKITVDASCCACVTPESHKTALSAMKLCQINVTGGIGKALEE
;
A
#
# COMPACT_ATOMS: atom_id res chain seq x y z
N MET A 1 10.63 -17.72 0.38
CA MET A 1 9.26 -17.21 0.06
C MET A 1 9.33 -15.76 -0.33
N LYS A 2 8.51 -15.30 -1.31
CA LYS A 2 8.41 -13.87 -1.71
C LYS A 2 6.97 -13.41 -1.60
N LEU A 3 6.76 -12.21 -1.05
CA LEU A 3 5.43 -11.61 -0.87
C LEU A 3 5.25 -10.39 -1.76
N LEU A 4 4.03 -10.19 -2.25
CA LEU A 4 3.54 -8.92 -2.77
C LEU A 4 2.42 -8.43 -1.85
N ILE A 5 2.57 -7.24 -1.28
CA ILE A 5 1.57 -6.60 -0.44
C ILE A 5 0.95 -5.44 -1.21
N VAL A 6 -0.35 -5.50 -1.42
CA VAL A 6 -1.15 -4.50 -2.12
C VAL A 6 -1.85 -3.64 -1.07
N ILE A 7 -1.38 -2.41 -0.90
CA ILE A 7 -1.82 -1.51 0.15
C ILE A 7 -3.00 -0.67 -0.34
N ASP A 8 -4.14 -0.81 0.34
CA ASP A 8 -5.31 0.07 0.32
C ASP A 8 -5.78 0.50 -1.08
N MET A 9 -5.79 -0.42 -2.04
CA MET A 9 -6.32 -0.15 -3.37
C MET A 9 -7.85 -0.20 -3.38
N GLN A 10 -8.46 0.67 -2.54
CA GLN A 10 -9.89 0.79 -2.29
C GLN A 10 -10.54 1.87 -3.16
N ASN A 11 -11.85 1.74 -3.39
CA ASN A 11 -12.58 2.67 -4.25
C ASN A 11 -12.46 4.12 -3.76
N ASP A 12 -12.57 4.38 -2.45
CA ASP A 12 -12.46 5.75 -1.91
C ASP A 12 -11.12 6.41 -2.18
N PHE A 13 -10.03 5.65 -2.22
CA PHE A 13 -8.70 6.18 -2.51
C PHE A 13 -8.38 6.28 -4.00
N ILE A 14 -9.08 5.53 -4.86
CA ILE A 14 -8.83 5.53 -6.30
C ILE A 14 -9.62 6.65 -6.98
N ASP A 15 -10.95 6.58 -6.92
CA ASP A 15 -11.87 7.48 -7.61
C ASP A 15 -13.07 7.92 -6.75
N GLY A 16 -13.09 7.54 -5.45
CA GLY A 16 -14.11 7.93 -4.48
C GLY A 16 -13.75 9.21 -3.71
N SER A 17 -14.13 9.26 -2.42
CA SER A 17 -14.09 10.49 -1.60
C SER A 17 -12.70 11.12 -1.42
N LEU A 18 -11.63 10.33 -1.50
CA LEU A 18 -10.23 10.76 -1.46
C LEU A 18 -9.48 10.41 -2.76
N GLY A 19 -10.21 10.14 -3.83
CA GLY A 19 -9.64 9.76 -5.11
C GLY A 19 -8.79 10.84 -5.77
N THR A 20 -7.77 10.41 -6.52
CA THR A 20 -6.88 11.30 -7.27
C THR A 20 -6.63 10.74 -8.68
N LYS A 21 -6.28 11.63 -9.63
CA LYS A 21 -5.89 11.19 -10.98
C LYS A 21 -4.65 10.30 -10.96
N GLU A 22 -3.74 10.55 -10.02
CA GLU A 22 -2.53 9.77 -9.79
C GLU A 22 -2.88 8.34 -9.33
N ALA A 23 -3.85 8.21 -8.42
CA ALA A 23 -4.33 6.91 -7.95
C ALA A 23 -5.01 6.11 -9.08
N VAL A 24 -5.85 6.75 -9.87
CA VAL A 24 -6.48 6.12 -11.05
C VAL A 24 -5.44 5.64 -12.05
N ALA A 25 -4.39 6.44 -12.28
CA ALA A 25 -3.37 6.15 -13.29
C ALA A 25 -2.56 4.88 -12.97
N ILE A 26 -2.37 4.51 -11.69
CA ILE A 26 -1.58 3.33 -11.34
C ILE A 26 -2.37 2.01 -11.37
N VAL A 27 -3.70 2.05 -11.39
CA VAL A 27 -4.54 0.84 -11.32
C VAL A 27 -4.16 -0.22 -12.37
N PRO A 28 -3.93 0.12 -13.66
CA PRO A 28 -3.52 -0.87 -14.64
C PRO A 28 -2.15 -1.50 -14.34
N ASN A 29 -1.21 -0.72 -13.79
CA ASN A 29 0.11 -1.23 -13.40
C ASN A 29 0.01 -2.17 -12.21
N VAL A 30 -0.80 -1.82 -11.20
CA VAL A 30 -1.08 -2.66 -10.03
C VAL A 30 -1.71 -3.98 -10.46
N ALA A 31 -2.72 -3.95 -11.34
CA ALA A 31 -3.36 -5.17 -11.86
C ALA A 31 -2.36 -6.09 -12.57
N LYS A 32 -1.51 -5.53 -13.45
CA LYS A 32 -0.44 -6.29 -14.12
C LYS A 32 0.58 -6.87 -13.14
N LYS A 33 0.93 -6.10 -12.10
CA LYS A 33 1.88 -6.54 -11.07
C LYS A 33 1.33 -7.72 -10.27
N ILE A 34 0.06 -7.67 -9.88
CA ILE A 34 -0.63 -8.77 -9.18
C ILE A 34 -0.60 -10.04 -10.05
N ALA A 35 -1.00 -9.94 -11.31
CA ALA A 35 -1.00 -11.08 -12.24
C ALA A 35 0.40 -11.70 -12.39
N LYS A 36 1.43 -10.84 -12.58
CA LYS A 36 2.83 -11.30 -12.67
C LYS A 36 3.32 -11.97 -11.38
N ALA A 37 2.96 -11.42 -10.22
CA ALA A 37 3.34 -11.97 -8.93
C ALA A 37 2.75 -13.37 -8.74
N ARG A 38 1.47 -13.56 -9.04
CA ARG A 38 0.80 -14.86 -8.98
C ARG A 38 1.41 -15.88 -9.94
N ALA A 39 1.66 -15.48 -11.20
CA ALA A 39 2.30 -16.34 -12.19
C ALA A 39 3.72 -16.75 -11.77
N ALA A 40 4.42 -15.92 -10.98
CA ALA A 40 5.73 -16.23 -10.43
C ALA A 40 5.69 -16.99 -9.08
N GLY A 41 4.51 -17.42 -8.62
CA GLY A 41 4.34 -18.15 -7.36
C GLY A 41 4.54 -17.31 -6.10
N LYS A 42 4.49 -15.96 -6.20
CA LYS A 42 4.51 -15.09 -5.02
C LYS A 42 3.16 -15.15 -4.29
N THR A 43 3.20 -15.13 -2.98
CA THR A 43 1.98 -14.92 -2.17
C THR A 43 1.57 -13.45 -2.26
N VAL A 44 0.29 -13.21 -2.56
CA VAL A 44 -0.29 -11.86 -2.62
C VAL A 44 -1.17 -11.64 -1.41
N ILE A 45 -0.95 -10.51 -0.72
CA ILE A 45 -1.70 -10.07 0.46
C ILE A 45 -2.24 -8.67 0.18
N PHE A 46 -3.44 -8.38 0.65
CA PHE A 46 -4.06 -7.05 0.56
C PHE A 46 -4.23 -6.43 1.94
N THR A 47 -4.23 -5.11 1.98
CA THR A 47 -4.74 -4.36 3.12
C THR A 47 -5.95 -3.52 2.72
N ARG A 48 -6.78 -3.22 3.71
CA ARG A 48 -7.88 -2.25 3.60
C ARG A 48 -7.83 -1.32 4.80
N ASP A 49 -7.76 -0.04 4.53
CA ASP A 49 -8.05 0.97 5.54
C ASP A 49 -9.50 0.84 5.97
N THR A 50 -9.77 0.82 7.27
CA THR A 50 -11.09 0.44 7.77
C THR A 50 -11.51 1.32 8.93
N HIS A 51 -12.48 2.17 8.66
CA HIS A 51 -13.06 3.08 9.65
C HIS A 51 -14.48 2.68 10.03
N GLN A 52 -14.87 3.08 11.23
CA GLN A 52 -16.23 2.92 11.71
C GLN A 52 -17.05 4.18 11.45
N SER A 53 -18.37 4.10 11.58
CA SER A 53 -19.29 5.22 11.36
C SER A 53 -19.00 6.46 12.22
N ASN A 54 -18.24 6.31 13.31
CA ASN A 54 -17.81 7.39 14.19
C ASN A 54 -16.48 8.06 13.76
N TYR A 55 -15.98 7.78 12.57
CA TYR A 55 -14.68 8.27 12.06
C TYR A 55 -14.43 9.76 12.35
N LEU A 56 -15.40 10.63 12.08
CA LEU A 56 -15.27 12.08 12.32
C LEU A 56 -15.00 12.46 13.78
N LYS A 57 -15.20 11.55 14.72
CA LYS A 57 -14.90 11.74 16.15
C LYS A 57 -13.53 11.16 16.55
N THR A 58 -12.84 10.51 15.63
CA THR A 58 -11.50 9.98 15.86
C THR A 58 -10.45 11.08 15.71
N ARG A 59 -9.23 10.81 16.20
CA ARG A 59 -8.12 11.74 16.03
C ARG A 59 -7.82 11.99 14.54
N GLU A 60 -7.88 10.95 13.72
CA GLU A 60 -7.68 11.05 12.29
C GLU A 60 -8.78 11.86 11.62
N GLY A 61 -10.05 11.56 11.94
CA GLY A 61 -11.19 12.27 11.39
C GLY A 61 -11.27 13.75 11.78
N MET A 62 -10.70 14.13 12.93
CA MET A 62 -10.55 15.54 13.29
C MET A 62 -9.49 16.27 12.43
N ASN A 63 -8.45 15.56 11.99
CA ASN A 63 -7.40 16.12 11.13
C ASN A 63 -7.79 16.09 9.64
N LEU A 64 -8.54 15.07 9.22
CA LEU A 64 -9.06 14.88 7.86
C LEU A 64 -10.56 14.62 7.91
N PRO A 65 -11.41 15.65 7.95
CA PRO A 65 -12.87 15.51 8.15
C PRO A 65 -13.60 15.07 6.87
N VAL A 66 -13.10 14.03 6.23
CA VAL A 66 -13.70 13.41 5.03
C VAL A 66 -13.98 11.96 5.33
N LEU A 67 -15.26 11.58 5.39
CA LEU A 67 -15.64 10.18 5.53
C LEU A 67 -15.13 9.36 4.36
N HIS A 68 -14.39 8.31 4.67
CA HIS A 68 -13.85 7.38 3.69
C HIS A 68 -13.65 6.00 4.33
N CYS A 69 -13.58 4.99 3.49
CA CYS A 69 -13.30 3.60 3.88
C CYS A 69 -14.09 3.12 5.10
N VAL A 70 -15.35 3.55 5.22
CA VAL A 70 -16.25 3.10 6.29
C VAL A 70 -16.60 1.64 6.03
N GLU A 71 -16.40 0.80 7.03
CA GLU A 71 -16.61 -0.65 6.92
C GLU A 71 -17.99 -1.00 6.36
N GLY A 72 -18.01 -1.86 5.34
CA GLY A 72 -19.23 -2.28 4.65
C GLY A 72 -19.71 -1.33 3.54
N SER A 73 -19.13 -0.13 3.38
CA SER A 73 -19.47 0.78 2.28
C SER A 73 -18.82 0.33 0.96
N ASP A 74 -19.33 0.86 -0.15
CA ASP A 74 -18.73 0.63 -1.47
C ASP A 74 -17.32 1.24 -1.56
N GLY A 75 -17.10 2.40 -0.97
CA GLY A 75 -15.80 3.07 -0.91
C GLY A 75 -14.72 2.26 -0.19
N TRP A 76 -15.10 1.46 0.81
CA TRP A 76 -14.23 0.57 1.57
C TRP A 76 -13.78 -0.65 0.76
N GLN A 77 -14.52 -1.07 -0.26
CA GLN A 77 -14.17 -2.24 -1.05
C GLN A 77 -12.88 -2.02 -1.85
N ILE A 78 -12.07 -3.09 -1.97
CA ILE A 78 -10.97 -3.12 -2.93
C ILE A 78 -11.55 -2.99 -4.33
N SER A 79 -10.94 -2.19 -5.18
CA SER A 79 -11.40 -1.96 -6.55
C SER A 79 -11.60 -3.29 -7.30
N ASN A 80 -12.75 -3.44 -7.93
CA ASN A 80 -13.10 -4.60 -8.76
C ASN A 80 -12.24 -4.74 -10.03
N LYS A 81 -11.41 -3.73 -10.34
CA LYS A 81 -10.40 -3.79 -11.41
C LYS A 81 -9.18 -4.64 -11.02
N LEU A 82 -9.09 -5.07 -9.75
CA LEU A 82 -8.00 -5.87 -9.21
C LEU A 82 -8.49 -7.27 -8.83
N GLU A 83 -7.72 -8.27 -9.20
CA GLU A 83 -8.02 -9.64 -8.83
C GLU A 83 -7.55 -9.94 -7.41
N VAL A 84 -8.48 -9.97 -6.46
CA VAL A 84 -8.20 -10.32 -5.07
C VAL A 84 -8.07 -11.84 -4.91
N GLY A 85 -8.92 -12.62 -5.57
CA GLY A 85 -8.93 -14.09 -5.46
C GLY A 85 -9.07 -14.55 -4.02
N ASP A 86 -8.30 -15.55 -3.65
CA ASP A 86 -8.20 -16.14 -2.30
C ASP A 86 -7.14 -15.46 -1.41
N SER A 87 -6.64 -14.30 -1.82
CA SER A 87 -5.64 -13.55 -1.04
C SER A 87 -6.16 -13.14 0.32
N ARG A 88 -5.30 -13.26 1.34
CA ARG A 88 -5.60 -12.73 2.66
C ARG A 88 -5.71 -11.22 2.64
N ILE A 89 -6.72 -10.68 3.33
CA ILE A 89 -6.94 -9.24 3.47
C ILE A 89 -6.80 -8.86 4.94
N PHE A 90 -6.02 -7.84 5.23
CA PHE A 90 -5.88 -7.24 6.56
C PHE A 90 -6.63 -5.92 6.62
N ASN A 91 -7.65 -5.85 7.47
CA ASN A 91 -8.34 -4.61 7.78
C ASN A 91 -7.56 -3.86 8.85
N LYS A 92 -7.12 -2.65 8.55
CA LYS A 92 -6.31 -1.86 9.48
C LYS A 92 -7.03 -0.58 9.89
N PRO A 93 -7.01 -0.23 11.18
CA PRO A 93 -7.70 0.96 11.70
C PRO A 93 -6.85 2.23 11.59
N SER A 94 -5.69 2.17 10.98
CA SER A 94 -4.73 3.27 10.86
C SER A 94 -3.80 3.05 9.67
N PHE A 95 -2.89 3.98 9.42
CA PHE A 95 -2.00 4.00 8.24
C PHE A 95 -1.14 2.74 8.10
N GLY A 96 -0.59 2.23 9.19
CA GLY A 96 0.17 0.98 9.22
C GLY A 96 -0.57 -0.14 9.94
N SER A 97 -0.19 -1.39 9.67
CA SER A 97 -0.80 -2.58 10.28
C SER A 97 0.22 -3.37 11.10
N ILE A 98 0.07 -3.34 12.41
CA ILE A 98 0.85 -4.20 13.32
C ILE A 98 0.45 -5.66 13.11
N GLU A 99 -0.85 -5.95 12.96
CA GLU A 99 -1.35 -7.31 12.73
C GLU A 99 -0.74 -7.94 11.47
N LEU A 100 -0.63 -7.18 10.37
CA LEU A 100 0.05 -7.62 9.15
C LEU A 100 1.51 -7.96 9.42
N ALA A 101 2.23 -7.09 10.13
CA ALA A 101 3.65 -7.30 10.43
C ALA A 101 3.85 -8.51 11.36
N ASP A 102 3.00 -8.68 12.35
CA ASP A 102 3.03 -9.85 13.24
C ASP A 102 2.74 -11.13 12.48
N TYR A 103 1.75 -11.14 11.61
CA TYR A 103 1.47 -12.29 10.74
C TYR A 103 2.67 -12.61 9.84
N ILE A 104 3.24 -11.63 9.16
CA ILE A 104 4.38 -11.85 8.25
C ILE A 104 5.60 -12.40 9.04
N ALA A 105 5.80 -11.96 10.27
CA ALA A 105 6.87 -12.46 11.12
C ALA A 105 6.73 -13.94 11.52
N THR A 106 5.54 -14.54 11.34
CA THR A 106 5.35 -16.00 11.56
C THR A 106 5.72 -16.84 10.34
N LEU A 107 5.97 -16.23 9.19
CA LEU A 107 6.25 -16.95 7.95
C LEU A 107 7.73 -17.38 7.92
N SER A 108 7.97 -18.65 7.59
CA SER A 108 9.32 -19.18 7.39
C SER A 108 9.88 -18.85 6.01
N ASP A 109 11.21 -18.82 5.91
CA ASP A 109 11.95 -18.68 4.64
C ASP A 109 11.57 -17.44 3.81
N LEU A 110 11.24 -16.34 4.50
CA LEU A 110 10.88 -15.08 3.87
C LEU A 110 12.13 -14.36 3.36
N GLU A 111 12.21 -14.20 2.04
CA GLU A 111 13.37 -13.59 1.36
C GLU A 111 13.10 -12.12 1.00
N GLU A 112 11.89 -11.82 0.54
CA GLU A 112 11.56 -10.51 -0.01
C GLU A 112 10.09 -10.15 0.21
N ILE A 113 9.87 -8.90 0.58
CA ILE A 113 8.56 -8.25 0.63
C ILE A 113 8.56 -7.11 -0.38
N GLU A 114 7.60 -7.11 -1.29
CA GLU A 114 7.36 -6.02 -2.22
C GLU A 114 6.03 -5.34 -1.89
N LEU A 115 6.04 -4.00 -1.73
CA LEU A 115 4.85 -3.21 -1.45
C LEU A 115 4.48 -2.37 -2.67
N ILE A 116 3.18 -2.28 -2.94
CA ILE A 116 2.57 -1.43 -3.95
C ILE A 116 1.26 -0.85 -3.41
N GLY A 117 0.74 0.19 -4.03
CA GLY A 117 -0.59 0.74 -3.72
C GLY A 117 -0.58 2.17 -3.21
N LEU A 118 -1.52 2.50 -2.35
CA LEU A 118 -1.88 3.86 -1.94
C LEU A 118 -1.82 4.06 -0.42
N CYS A 119 -1.55 5.28 0.08
CA CYS A 119 -0.77 6.27 -0.66
C CYS A 119 0.70 6.08 -0.31
N THR A 120 1.59 6.36 -1.25
CA THR A 120 3.05 6.19 -1.07
C THR A 120 3.57 6.79 0.22
N GLY A 121 3.16 8.03 0.52
CA GLY A 121 3.63 8.81 1.68
C GLY A 121 2.80 8.64 2.95
N ILE A 122 1.83 7.74 2.97
CA ILE A 122 0.94 7.51 4.11
C ILE A 122 0.95 6.02 4.46
N CYS A 123 0.08 5.23 3.86
CA CYS A 123 -0.08 3.82 4.22
C CYS A 123 1.07 2.94 3.72
N VAL A 124 1.62 3.20 2.52
CA VAL A 124 2.73 2.41 1.98
C VAL A 124 3.98 2.60 2.83
N ILE A 125 4.41 3.86 3.08
CA ILE A 125 5.59 4.15 3.89
C ILE A 125 5.45 3.66 5.33
N SER A 126 4.25 3.80 5.94
CA SER A 126 3.98 3.36 7.30
C SER A 126 4.15 1.83 7.43
N ASN A 127 3.56 1.06 6.52
CA ASN A 127 3.73 -0.39 6.51
C ASN A 127 5.18 -0.79 6.20
N ALA A 128 5.85 -0.11 5.26
CA ALA A 128 7.24 -0.37 4.94
C ALA A 128 8.16 -0.20 6.16
N PHE A 129 7.97 0.84 6.97
CA PHE A 129 8.77 1.08 8.17
C PHE A 129 8.45 0.11 9.30
N ILE A 130 7.19 -0.24 9.51
CA ILE A 130 6.79 -1.26 10.49
C ILE A 130 7.43 -2.61 10.12
N LEU A 131 7.34 -3.01 8.86
CA LEU A 131 7.95 -4.25 8.37
C LEU A 131 9.49 -4.20 8.48
N LYS A 132 10.13 -3.08 8.15
CA LYS A 132 11.58 -2.93 8.30
C LYS A 132 12.03 -3.02 9.76
N ALA A 133 11.26 -2.45 10.68
CA ALA A 133 11.54 -2.55 12.11
C ALA A 133 11.33 -3.98 12.66
N LYS A 134 10.27 -4.67 12.20
CA LYS A 134 9.93 -6.02 12.62
C LYS A 134 10.85 -7.08 12.03
N LEU A 135 11.30 -6.89 10.78
CA LEU A 135 12.03 -7.85 9.97
C LEU A 135 13.27 -7.19 9.33
N PRO A 136 14.26 -6.77 10.13
CA PRO A 136 15.37 -5.94 9.66
C PRO A 136 16.24 -6.61 8.58
N GLU A 137 16.31 -7.94 8.56
CA GLU A 137 17.12 -8.71 7.61
C GLU A 137 16.35 -9.07 6.32
N VAL A 138 15.02 -8.91 6.28
CA VAL A 138 14.25 -9.18 5.07
C VAL A 138 14.39 -8.03 4.09
N LYS A 139 14.60 -8.37 2.83
CA LYS A 139 14.64 -7.37 1.75
C LYS A 139 13.24 -6.78 1.54
N ILE A 140 13.09 -5.48 1.77
CA ILE A 140 11.85 -4.75 1.53
C ILE A 140 12.02 -3.86 0.30
N THR A 141 11.07 -3.96 -0.62
CA THR A 141 11.05 -3.22 -1.89
C THR A 141 9.71 -2.50 -2.06
N VAL A 142 9.75 -1.29 -2.59
CA VAL A 142 8.54 -0.55 -3.03
C VAL A 142 8.65 -0.30 -4.53
N ASP A 143 7.64 -0.70 -5.30
CA ASP A 143 7.58 -0.41 -6.72
C ASP A 143 6.87 0.94 -6.96
N ALA A 144 7.66 1.97 -7.22
CA ALA A 144 7.17 3.34 -7.41
C ALA A 144 6.19 3.47 -8.60
N SER A 145 6.32 2.63 -9.64
CA SER A 145 5.41 2.65 -10.79
C SER A 145 4.01 2.09 -10.48
N CYS A 146 3.89 1.42 -9.34
CA CYS A 146 2.65 0.84 -8.83
C CYS A 146 2.20 1.52 -7.52
N CYS A 147 2.74 2.70 -7.23
CA CYS A 147 2.36 3.53 -6.08
C CYS A 147 2.02 4.95 -6.53
N ALA A 148 1.10 5.60 -5.82
CA ALA A 148 0.79 7.01 -5.99
C ALA A 148 0.55 7.67 -4.64
N CYS A 149 0.66 8.98 -4.58
CA CYS A 149 0.35 9.79 -3.41
C CYS A 149 -0.58 10.94 -3.79
N VAL A 150 -0.99 11.74 -2.81
CA VAL A 150 -1.88 12.89 -3.03
C VAL A 150 -1.32 13.85 -4.08
N THR A 151 0.01 14.05 -4.08
CA THR A 151 0.71 14.84 -5.11
C THR A 151 1.98 14.12 -5.58
N PRO A 152 2.48 14.44 -6.79
CA PRO A 152 3.78 13.93 -7.26
C PRO A 152 4.94 14.27 -6.32
N GLU A 153 4.94 15.45 -5.68
CA GLU A 153 5.97 15.86 -4.71
C GLU A 153 5.96 15.00 -3.47
N SER A 154 4.78 14.74 -2.89
CA SER A 154 4.65 13.87 -1.71
C SER A 154 5.05 12.44 -2.03
N HIS A 155 4.77 11.95 -3.24
CA HIS A 155 5.25 10.65 -3.72
C HIS A 155 6.78 10.58 -3.74
N LYS A 156 7.46 11.56 -4.36
CA LYS A 156 8.92 11.63 -4.44
C LYS A 156 9.57 11.72 -3.05
N THR A 157 9.01 12.59 -2.19
CA THR A 157 9.49 12.76 -0.82
C THR A 157 9.45 11.47 -0.03
N ALA A 158 8.34 10.75 -0.12
CA ALA A 158 8.17 9.46 0.57
C ALA A 158 9.16 8.39 0.05
N LEU A 159 9.34 8.29 -1.26
CA LEU A 159 10.33 7.37 -1.85
C LEU A 159 11.75 7.70 -1.40
N SER A 160 12.09 8.99 -1.32
CA SER A 160 13.41 9.42 -0.83
C SER A 160 13.61 9.07 0.64
N ALA A 161 12.59 9.27 1.50
CA ALA A 161 12.65 8.89 2.91
C ALA A 161 12.81 7.36 3.07
N MET A 162 12.09 6.56 2.30
CA MET A 162 12.23 5.11 2.33
C MET A 162 13.62 4.64 1.91
N LYS A 163 14.23 5.25 0.89
CA LYS A 163 15.61 4.96 0.48
C LYS A 163 16.63 5.23 1.59
N LEU A 164 16.49 6.34 2.32
CA LEU A 164 17.36 6.65 3.47
C LEU A 164 17.27 5.57 4.56
N CYS A 165 16.11 4.94 4.72
CA CYS A 165 15.89 3.85 5.67
C CYS A 165 16.17 2.46 5.07
N GLN A 166 16.93 2.38 3.97
CA GLN A 166 17.36 1.14 3.31
C GLN A 166 16.20 0.27 2.78
N ILE A 167 15.10 0.89 2.42
CA ILE A 167 14.04 0.25 1.65
C ILE A 167 14.36 0.43 0.17
N ASN A 168 14.38 -0.68 -0.59
CA ASN A 168 14.65 -0.62 -2.02
C ASN A 168 13.47 0.02 -2.76
N VAL A 169 13.77 0.90 -3.71
CA VAL A 169 12.75 1.52 -4.58
C VAL A 169 13.04 1.10 -6.01
N THR A 170 12.06 0.47 -6.65
CA THR A 170 12.07 0.06 -8.06
C THR A 170 10.99 0.78 -8.85
N GLY A 171 10.91 0.57 -10.15
CA GLY A 171 9.89 1.21 -11.00
C GLY A 171 9.99 2.74 -11.03
N GLY A 172 11.13 3.26 -10.63
CA GLY A 172 11.36 4.70 -10.50
C GLY A 172 11.19 5.44 -11.81
N ILE A 173 10.76 6.67 -11.70
CA ILE A 173 10.69 7.71 -12.71
C ILE A 173 11.91 7.57 -13.62
N GLY A 174 11.65 7.22 -14.90
CA GLY A 174 12.73 7.01 -15.86
C GLY A 174 13.73 8.18 -15.84
N LYS A 175 14.99 7.84 -15.89
CA LYS A 175 16.22 8.60 -16.25
C LYS A 175 16.28 10.15 -16.16
N ALA A 176 15.41 10.81 -15.40
CA ALA A 176 15.35 12.28 -15.32
C ALA A 176 15.91 12.86 -14.01
N LEU A 177 16.67 12.10 -13.24
CA LEU A 177 17.34 12.59 -12.01
C LEU A 177 18.83 12.18 -11.96
N GLU A 178 19.47 12.00 -13.11
CA GLU A 178 20.93 11.91 -13.24
C GLU A 178 21.43 13.06 -14.14
N GLU A 179 21.09 14.29 -13.80
CA GLU A 179 21.79 15.51 -14.25
C GLU A 179 21.83 16.54 -13.13
#